data_c897c4e4f22e7461af1f587641632462
#
_entry.id   c897c4e4f22e7461af1f587641632462
#
_cell.length_a   1.000
_cell.length_b   1.000
_cell.length_c   1.000
_cell.angle_alpha   90.00
_cell.angle_beta   90.00
_cell.angle_gamma   90.00
#
_symmetry.space_group_name_H-M   'P 1'
#
loop_
_entity.id
_entity.type
_entity.pdbx_description
1 polymer ?
#
loop_
_entity_poly.entity_id
_entity_poly.type
_entity_poly.pdbx_seq_one_letter_code
_entity_poly.pdbx_strand_id
1 'polypeptide(L)'
;MLAVAKTIAIRQSLGLRRQTIFLSFGGWDHHGELLNTEAGMLSVLDGGLTGFQKALEALGLQDDVITFTASDFGRTLRSNGRGTDHAWGGNNFVMGGPVQGGKIYGTFPDVTLDSNDDVGYGGRMMPTTSVDQFFGELLRWFGVSSADLSYVLPNIENFYSVNSSTLPIGFLQPGTWS
;
A
#
# COMPACT_ATOMS: atom_id res chain seq x y z
N MET A 1 12.04 7.30 -8.29
CA MET A 1 10.95 7.35 -9.28
C MET A 1 11.43 7.53 -10.72
N LEU A 2 12.26 8.51 -11.08
CA LEU A 2 12.70 8.71 -12.47
C LEU A 2 13.43 7.50 -13.10
N ALA A 3 14.33 6.84 -12.35
CA ALA A 3 15.00 5.63 -12.82
C ALA A 3 14.01 4.50 -13.12
N VAL A 4 12.99 4.34 -12.27
CA VAL A 4 11.91 3.36 -12.47
C VAL A 4 11.15 3.65 -13.76
N ALA A 5 10.72 4.89 -13.98
CA ALA A 5 10.03 5.27 -15.21
C ALA A 5 10.87 4.96 -16.47
N LYS A 6 12.18 5.21 -16.42
CA LYS A 6 13.12 4.87 -17.52
C LYS A 6 13.21 3.35 -17.74
N THR A 7 13.28 2.55 -16.67
CA THR A 7 13.30 1.09 -16.77
C THR A 7 12.01 0.55 -17.40
N ILE A 8 10.86 1.07 -16.96
CA ILE A 8 9.55 0.71 -17.52
C ILE A 8 9.47 1.11 -19.02
N ALA A 9 9.98 2.28 -19.38
CA ALA A 9 9.96 2.74 -20.77
C ALA A 9 10.69 1.79 -21.74
N ILE A 10 11.78 1.16 -21.29
CA ILE A 10 12.58 0.24 -22.12
C ILE A 10 12.23 -1.24 -21.88
N ARG A 11 11.12 -1.56 -21.19
CA ARG A 11 10.71 -2.92 -20.82
C ARG A 11 10.69 -3.91 -21.98
N GLN A 12 10.26 -3.45 -23.17
CA GLN A 12 10.22 -4.29 -24.37
C GLN A 12 11.62 -4.72 -24.82
N SER A 13 12.56 -3.80 -24.82
CA SER A 13 13.97 -4.08 -25.15
C SER A 13 14.61 -5.03 -24.13
N LEU A 14 14.12 -5.04 -22.89
CA LEU A 14 14.57 -5.94 -21.83
C LEU A 14 13.84 -7.30 -21.84
N GLY A 15 12.83 -7.47 -22.69
CA GLY A 15 12.01 -8.69 -22.75
C GLY A 15 11.13 -8.89 -21.50
N LEU A 16 10.88 -7.84 -20.73
CA LEU A 16 10.16 -7.91 -19.46
C LEU A 16 8.66 -7.69 -19.68
N ARG A 17 7.85 -8.64 -19.19
CA ARG A 17 6.38 -8.56 -19.27
C ARG A 17 5.74 -8.18 -17.93
N ARG A 18 6.30 -8.68 -16.82
CA ARG A 18 5.86 -8.40 -15.44
C ARG A 18 7.08 -8.05 -14.62
N GLN A 19 6.97 -7.02 -13.81
CA GLN A 19 8.06 -6.53 -12.97
C GLN A 19 7.52 -6.10 -11.62
N THR A 20 8.21 -6.47 -10.57
CA THR A 20 8.04 -5.87 -9.25
C THR A 20 9.26 -5.03 -8.95
N ILE A 21 9.04 -3.78 -8.56
CA ILE A 21 10.11 -2.82 -8.28
C ILE A 21 9.95 -2.32 -6.86
N PHE A 22 10.97 -2.50 -6.06
CA PHE A 22 11.01 -2.03 -4.68
C PHE A 22 11.83 -0.74 -4.58
N LEU A 23 11.26 0.26 -3.89
CA LEU A 23 11.93 1.51 -3.56
C LEU A 23 11.84 1.73 -2.05
N SER A 24 12.97 2.00 -1.41
CA SER A 24 13.00 2.39 0.00
C SER A 24 13.03 3.90 0.13
N PHE A 25 12.16 4.44 0.97
CA PHE A 25 12.14 5.83 1.37
C PHE A 25 12.09 5.87 2.91
N GLY A 26 13.26 5.87 3.53
CA GLY A 26 13.42 5.85 4.98
C GLY A 26 13.18 7.21 5.63
N GLY A 27 13.23 7.23 6.97
CA GLY A 27 13.11 8.45 7.77
C GLY A 27 11.73 8.66 8.42
N TRP A 28 10.79 7.73 8.27
CA TRP A 28 9.42 7.81 8.81
C TRP A 28 9.28 7.40 10.28
N ASP A 29 10.35 6.95 10.89
CA ASP A 29 10.37 6.50 12.31
C ASP A 29 10.54 7.69 13.25
N HIS A 30 9.53 8.53 13.34
CA HIS A 30 9.54 9.79 14.08
C HIS A 30 9.30 9.59 15.60
N HIS A 31 10.32 9.15 16.34
CA HIS A 31 10.32 9.18 17.80
C HIS A 31 10.58 10.59 18.37
N GLY A 32 11.03 11.51 17.51
CA GLY A 32 11.21 12.93 17.78
C GLY A 32 11.06 13.73 16.47
N GLU A 33 10.93 15.06 16.61
CA GLU A 33 10.89 16.00 15.47
C GLU A 33 9.75 15.75 14.45
N LEU A 34 8.70 15.00 14.82
CA LEU A 34 7.60 14.63 13.93
C LEU A 34 7.00 15.86 13.23
N LEU A 35 6.60 16.89 14.00
CA LEU A 35 5.94 18.08 13.46
C LEU A 35 6.84 18.89 12.51
N ASN A 36 8.17 18.81 12.69
CA ASN A 36 9.12 19.58 11.89
C ASN A 36 9.49 18.86 10.57
N THR A 37 9.40 17.53 10.54
CA THR A 37 9.96 16.74 9.42
C THR A 37 8.92 16.10 8.55
N GLU A 38 7.77 15.66 9.09
CA GLU A 38 6.78 14.87 8.37
C GLU A 38 6.20 15.61 7.15
N ALA A 39 5.85 16.88 7.29
CA ALA A 39 5.30 17.66 6.19
C ALA A 39 6.28 17.76 5.00
N GLY A 40 7.58 17.92 5.29
CA GLY A 40 8.62 17.93 4.27
C GLY A 40 8.77 16.58 3.57
N MET A 41 8.71 15.49 4.32
CA MET A 41 8.80 14.13 3.77
C MET A 41 7.57 13.80 2.91
N LEU A 42 6.37 14.16 3.37
CA LEU A 42 5.15 14.00 2.58
C LEU A 42 5.21 14.80 1.27
N SER A 43 5.75 16.02 1.29
CA SER A 43 5.95 16.83 0.09
C SER A 43 6.91 16.16 -0.92
N VAL A 44 7.99 15.54 -0.45
CA VAL A 44 8.92 14.79 -1.30
C VAL A 44 8.23 13.56 -1.90
N LEU A 45 7.45 12.82 -1.09
CA LEU A 45 6.70 11.67 -1.54
C LEU A 45 5.66 12.06 -2.59
N ASP A 46 4.87 13.09 -2.33
CA ASP A 46 3.86 13.63 -3.24
C ASP A 46 4.48 14.04 -4.59
N GLY A 47 5.56 14.83 -4.55
CA GLY A 47 6.27 15.23 -5.77
C GLY A 47 6.83 14.03 -6.55
N GLY A 48 7.32 13.02 -5.85
CA GLY A 48 7.81 11.78 -6.46
C GLY A 48 6.70 10.97 -7.13
N LEU A 49 5.58 10.77 -6.44
CA LEU A 49 4.41 10.03 -6.96
C LEU A 49 3.75 10.77 -8.12
N THR A 50 3.54 12.08 -7.97
CA THR A 50 2.96 12.93 -9.03
C THR A 50 3.83 12.92 -10.28
N GLY A 51 5.14 13.09 -10.13
CA GLY A 51 6.07 13.07 -11.29
C GLY A 51 6.12 11.69 -11.96
N PHE A 52 6.02 10.62 -11.19
CA PHE A 52 5.97 9.26 -11.72
C PHE A 52 4.68 9.00 -12.49
N GLN A 53 3.53 9.38 -11.94
CA GLN A 53 2.23 9.23 -12.61
C GLN A 53 2.20 9.97 -13.95
N LYS A 54 2.67 11.22 -13.99
CA LYS A 54 2.79 11.99 -15.25
C LYS A 54 3.69 11.31 -16.27
N ALA A 55 4.78 10.68 -15.82
CA ALA A 55 5.66 9.93 -16.71
C ALA A 55 4.97 8.69 -17.29
N LEU A 56 4.17 7.95 -16.49
CA LEU A 56 3.40 6.82 -16.97
C LEU A 56 2.32 7.25 -17.97
N GLU A 57 1.62 8.35 -17.71
CA GLU A 57 0.64 8.93 -18.64
C GLU A 57 1.29 9.32 -19.98
N ALA A 58 2.43 9.98 -19.94
CA ALA A 58 3.19 10.34 -21.14
C ALA A 58 3.68 9.12 -21.95
N LEU A 59 3.86 7.98 -21.29
CA LEU A 59 4.23 6.71 -21.92
C LEU A 59 3.00 5.88 -22.37
N GLY A 60 1.77 6.29 -22.01
CA GLY A 60 0.55 5.51 -22.21
C GLY A 60 0.51 4.22 -21.38
N LEU A 61 1.08 4.22 -20.18
CA LEU A 61 1.27 3.05 -19.32
C LEU A 61 0.61 3.19 -17.94
N GLN A 62 -0.23 4.20 -17.76
CA GLN A 62 -0.92 4.45 -16.49
C GLN A 62 -1.80 3.28 -16.05
N ASP A 63 -2.31 2.49 -17.01
CA ASP A 63 -3.17 1.33 -16.74
C ASP A 63 -2.38 0.02 -16.55
N ASP A 64 -1.07 0.06 -16.82
CA ASP A 64 -0.16 -1.08 -16.72
C ASP A 64 0.67 -1.09 -15.43
N VAL A 65 0.49 -0.09 -14.56
CA VAL A 65 1.31 0.07 -13.35
C VAL A 65 0.42 0.39 -12.15
N ILE A 66 0.60 -0.39 -11.08
CA ILE A 66 0.10 -0.06 -9.74
C ILE A 66 1.28 0.31 -8.85
N THR A 67 1.18 1.46 -8.21
CA THR A 67 2.12 1.93 -7.20
C THR A 67 1.44 1.88 -5.83
N PHE A 68 2.12 1.31 -4.85
CA PHE A 68 1.59 1.22 -3.49
C PHE A 68 2.68 1.45 -2.46
N THR A 69 2.28 1.82 -1.25
CA THR A 69 3.18 1.90 -0.10
C THR A 69 3.03 0.67 0.78
N ALA A 70 4.08 0.33 1.50
CA ALA A 70 4.08 -0.66 2.55
C ALA A 70 5.00 -0.18 3.67
N SER A 71 4.68 -0.53 4.92
CA SER A 71 5.48 -0.18 6.09
C SER A 71 5.52 -1.36 7.05
N ASP A 72 6.60 -1.45 7.83
CA ASP A 72 6.79 -2.52 8.81
C ASP A 72 5.96 -2.30 10.07
N PHE A 73 5.56 -1.05 10.37
CA PHE A 73 4.79 -0.70 11.56
C PHE A 73 3.92 0.55 11.33
N GLY A 74 2.85 0.67 12.12
CA GLY A 74 2.10 1.91 12.28
C GLY A 74 2.68 2.80 13.38
N ARG A 75 1.99 3.91 13.67
CA ARG A 75 2.39 4.86 14.73
C ARG A 75 1.27 4.99 15.76
N THR A 76 1.65 5.19 17.03
CA THR A 76 0.69 5.46 18.10
C THR A 76 -0.03 6.79 17.85
N LEU A 77 -1.31 6.86 18.19
CA LEU A 77 -2.06 8.14 18.15
C LEU A 77 -1.64 9.07 19.29
N ARG A 78 -1.20 8.52 20.43
CA ARG A 78 -0.68 9.31 21.54
C ARG A 78 0.77 9.69 21.28
N SER A 79 1.08 10.97 21.43
CA SER A 79 2.45 11.46 21.37
C SER A 79 3.27 11.00 22.57
N ASN A 80 4.55 10.73 22.35
CA ASN A 80 5.56 10.54 23.40
C ASN A 80 6.19 11.88 23.89
N GLY A 81 5.64 13.02 23.43
CA GLY A 81 6.09 14.38 23.78
C GLY A 81 6.90 15.06 22.66
N ARG A 82 7.51 14.33 21.73
CA ARG A 82 8.30 14.86 20.59
C ARG A 82 7.97 14.20 19.27
N GLY A 83 7.37 13.03 19.31
CA GLY A 83 6.96 12.22 18.18
C GLY A 83 5.93 11.19 18.64
N THR A 84 5.98 10.01 18.05
CA THR A 84 5.11 8.88 18.38
C THR A 84 5.94 7.60 18.49
N ASP A 85 5.35 6.54 19.02
CA ASP A 85 5.99 5.23 19.11
C ASP A 85 5.42 4.26 18.08
N HIS A 86 6.02 3.07 17.96
CA HIS A 86 5.55 2.04 17.05
C HIS A 86 4.16 1.52 17.45
N ALA A 87 3.35 1.25 16.45
CA ALA A 87 2.04 0.64 16.58
C ALA A 87 1.83 -0.42 15.50
N TRP A 88 0.66 -1.05 15.45
CA TRP A 88 0.36 -2.14 14.55
C TRP A 88 -0.33 -1.66 13.26
N GLY A 89 -1.50 -1.05 13.42
CA GLY A 89 -2.29 -0.56 12.30
C GLY A 89 -1.73 0.71 11.68
N GLY A 90 -1.83 0.81 10.37
CA GLY A 90 -1.45 2.00 9.60
C GLY A 90 -2.25 2.08 8.31
N ASN A 91 -2.09 3.18 7.60
CA ASN A 91 -2.72 3.40 6.31
C ASN A 91 -1.69 3.28 5.20
N ASN A 92 -2.07 2.65 4.10
CA ASN A 92 -1.26 2.55 2.90
C ASN A 92 -1.96 3.24 1.73
N PHE A 93 -1.17 3.76 0.80
CA PHE A 93 -1.68 4.31 -0.46
C PHE A 93 -1.57 3.26 -1.55
N VAL A 94 -2.56 3.26 -2.44
CA VAL A 94 -2.49 2.53 -3.70
C VAL A 94 -2.97 3.45 -4.82
N MET A 95 -2.24 3.51 -5.92
CA MET A 95 -2.55 4.35 -7.07
C MET A 95 -2.18 3.66 -8.39
N GLY A 96 -2.85 4.04 -9.45
CA GLY A 96 -2.68 3.51 -10.81
C GLY A 96 -4.00 3.46 -11.55
N GLY A 97 -3.99 3.34 -12.87
CA GLY A 97 -5.21 3.27 -13.68
C GLY A 97 -6.16 2.14 -13.29
N PRO A 98 -5.67 0.93 -12.93
CA PRO A 98 -6.55 -0.16 -12.48
C PRO A 98 -7.25 0.07 -11.14
N VAL A 99 -6.90 1.12 -10.39
CA VAL A 99 -7.43 1.38 -9.04
C VAL A 99 -8.68 2.25 -9.11
N GLN A 100 -9.70 1.90 -8.35
CA GLN A 100 -10.88 2.74 -8.11
C GLN A 100 -10.52 3.82 -7.08
N GLY A 101 -9.82 4.86 -7.51
CA GLY A 101 -9.29 5.92 -6.65
C GLY A 101 -10.34 6.80 -5.97
N GLY A 102 -9.86 7.72 -5.11
CA GLY A 102 -10.72 8.69 -4.39
C GLY A 102 -11.56 8.08 -3.27
N LYS A 103 -11.18 6.91 -2.76
CA LYS A 103 -11.90 6.17 -1.72
C LYS A 103 -10.96 5.69 -0.62
N ILE A 104 -11.54 5.42 0.55
CA ILE A 104 -10.92 4.67 1.64
C ILE A 104 -11.47 3.25 1.59
N TYR A 105 -10.60 2.27 1.64
CA TYR A 105 -10.93 0.85 1.63
C TYR A 105 -10.62 0.19 2.96
N GLY A 106 -11.30 -0.92 3.24
CA GLY A 106 -11.25 -1.57 4.55
C GLY A 106 -12.21 -0.90 5.54
N THR A 107 -12.14 -1.32 6.79
CA THR A 107 -12.90 -0.73 7.89
C THR A 107 -11.99 0.15 8.71
N PHE A 108 -12.29 1.43 8.82
CA PHE A 108 -11.51 2.34 9.66
C PHE A 108 -11.79 2.02 11.13
N PRO A 109 -10.76 1.81 11.97
CA PRO A 109 -10.95 1.45 13.37
C PRO A 109 -11.55 2.61 14.19
N ASP A 110 -12.10 2.30 15.34
CA ASP A 110 -12.43 3.34 16.34
C ASP A 110 -11.12 3.90 16.92
N VAL A 111 -10.76 5.10 16.48
CA VAL A 111 -9.53 5.80 16.89
C VAL A 111 -9.64 6.49 18.26
N THR A 112 -10.73 6.27 18.98
CA THR A 112 -10.85 6.72 20.37
C THR A 112 -9.79 5.99 21.21
N LEU A 113 -9.00 6.74 21.95
CA LEU A 113 -8.01 6.16 22.85
C LEU A 113 -8.70 5.27 23.89
N ASP A 114 -8.07 4.17 24.21
CA ASP A 114 -8.56 3.16 25.14
C ASP A 114 -9.88 2.48 24.68
N SER A 115 -10.22 2.58 23.38
CA SER A 115 -11.30 1.80 22.75
C SER A 115 -10.91 0.32 22.64
N ASN A 116 -11.84 -0.52 22.19
CA ASN A 116 -11.59 -1.95 21.95
C ASN A 116 -10.56 -2.17 20.81
N ASP A 117 -10.39 -1.19 19.92
CA ASP A 117 -9.44 -1.25 18.82
C ASP A 117 -8.03 -0.76 19.23
N ASP A 118 -7.88 -0.12 20.42
CA ASP A 118 -6.60 0.32 20.97
C ASP A 118 -5.94 -0.82 21.77
N VAL A 119 -5.12 -1.62 21.11
CA VAL A 119 -4.46 -2.78 21.72
C VAL A 119 -3.13 -2.39 22.37
N GLY A 120 -3.11 -2.34 23.70
CA GLY A 120 -1.92 -2.06 24.49
C GLY A 120 -1.71 -0.60 24.85
N TYR A 121 -2.77 0.19 24.81
CA TYR A 121 -2.86 1.60 25.21
C TYR A 121 -2.04 2.57 24.36
N GLY A 122 -2.47 3.82 24.33
CA GLY A 122 -1.76 4.90 23.63
C GLY A 122 -2.07 5.00 22.14
N GLY A 123 -3.16 4.37 21.68
CA GLY A 123 -3.58 4.45 20.29
C GLY A 123 -2.78 3.52 19.37
N ARG A 124 -2.52 2.29 19.83
CA ARG A 124 -1.99 1.21 18.99
C ARG A 124 -3.14 0.48 18.34
N MET A 125 -3.65 1.04 17.24
CA MET A 125 -4.84 0.51 16.59
C MET A 125 -4.61 -0.89 16.02
N MET A 126 -5.58 -1.80 16.27
CA MET A 126 -5.61 -3.12 15.64
C MET A 126 -5.87 -2.96 14.15
N PRO A 127 -5.07 -3.60 13.28
CA PRO A 127 -5.37 -3.61 11.85
C PRO A 127 -6.70 -4.30 11.56
N THR A 128 -7.55 -3.67 10.76
CA THR A 128 -8.86 -4.20 10.33
C THR A 128 -8.78 -4.93 8.99
N THR A 129 -7.67 -4.79 8.30
CA THR A 129 -7.36 -5.46 7.03
C THR A 129 -5.97 -6.06 7.14
N SER A 130 -5.83 -7.33 6.78
CA SER A 130 -4.54 -8.00 6.83
C SER A 130 -3.64 -7.58 5.66
N VAL A 131 -2.34 -7.68 5.85
CA VAL A 131 -1.36 -7.52 4.77
C VAL A 131 -1.56 -8.56 3.66
N ASP A 132 -2.01 -9.77 4.02
CA ASP A 132 -2.32 -10.83 3.05
C ASP A 132 -3.50 -10.46 2.14
N GLN A 133 -4.56 -9.81 2.68
CA GLN A 133 -5.65 -9.30 1.85
C GLN A 133 -5.16 -8.21 0.89
N PHE A 134 -4.32 -7.29 1.37
CA PHE A 134 -3.79 -6.21 0.56
C PHE A 134 -2.90 -6.74 -0.59
N PHE A 135 -1.94 -7.58 -0.26
CA PHE A 135 -1.10 -8.20 -1.28
C PHE A 135 -1.85 -9.22 -2.13
N GLY A 136 -2.82 -9.93 -1.58
CA GLY A 136 -3.68 -10.84 -2.32
C GLY A 136 -4.38 -10.16 -3.49
N GLU A 137 -4.92 -8.96 -3.27
CA GLU A 137 -5.55 -8.19 -4.35
C GLU A 137 -4.54 -7.71 -5.39
N LEU A 138 -3.38 -7.21 -4.98
CA LEU A 138 -2.29 -6.82 -5.88
C LEU A 138 -1.79 -8.00 -6.71
N LEU A 139 -1.65 -9.19 -6.11
CA LEU A 139 -1.23 -10.41 -6.79
C LEU A 139 -2.26 -10.88 -7.82
N ARG A 140 -3.56 -10.75 -7.53
CA ARG A 140 -4.61 -11.04 -8.51
C ARG A 140 -4.47 -10.16 -9.75
N TRP A 141 -4.25 -8.86 -9.58
CA TRP A 141 -3.95 -7.96 -10.70
C TRP A 141 -2.66 -8.35 -11.42
N PHE A 142 -1.63 -8.73 -10.68
CA PHE A 142 -0.35 -9.15 -11.25
C PHE A 142 -0.45 -10.46 -12.04
N GLY A 143 -1.57 -11.20 -11.92
CA GLY A 143 -1.88 -12.41 -12.67
C GLY A 143 -1.60 -13.71 -11.93
N VAL A 144 -1.52 -13.67 -10.60
CA VAL A 144 -1.54 -14.88 -9.77
C VAL A 144 -2.95 -15.43 -9.73
N SER A 145 -3.12 -16.71 -10.03
CA SER A 145 -4.44 -17.35 -10.00
C SER A 145 -4.97 -17.47 -8.56
N SER A 146 -6.29 -17.61 -8.41
CA SER A 146 -6.88 -17.90 -7.09
C SER A 146 -6.28 -19.13 -6.45
N ALA A 147 -6.03 -20.18 -7.25
CA ALA A 147 -5.50 -21.44 -6.77
C ALA A 147 -4.06 -21.32 -6.23
N ASP A 148 -3.30 -20.34 -6.72
CA ASP A 148 -1.89 -20.14 -6.32
C ASP A 148 -1.74 -19.12 -5.19
N LEU A 149 -2.81 -18.40 -4.81
CA LEU A 149 -2.72 -17.38 -3.76
C LEU A 149 -2.24 -17.95 -2.43
N SER A 150 -2.76 -19.10 -1.99
CA SER A 150 -2.35 -19.73 -0.72
C SER A 150 -0.90 -20.23 -0.75
N TYR A 151 -0.35 -20.49 -1.94
CA TYR A 151 1.07 -20.82 -2.08
C TYR A 151 1.96 -19.58 -1.87
N VAL A 152 1.55 -18.45 -2.42
CA VAL A 152 2.30 -17.18 -2.31
C VAL A 152 2.09 -16.50 -0.96
N LEU A 153 0.86 -16.57 -0.44
CA LEU A 153 0.43 -15.98 0.84
C LEU A 153 -0.16 -17.09 1.74
N PRO A 154 0.66 -17.83 2.48
CA PRO A 154 0.22 -19.01 3.22
C PRO A 154 -0.86 -18.74 4.29
N ASN A 155 -0.97 -17.50 4.76
CA ASN A 155 -1.95 -17.11 5.78
C ASN A 155 -3.21 -16.46 5.22
N ILE A 156 -3.32 -16.29 3.90
CA ILE A 156 -4.44 -15.55 3.28
C ILE A 156 -5.81 -16.11 3.66
N GLU A 157 -5.94 -17.42 3.78
CA GLU A 157 -7.22 -18.09 4.09
C GLU A 157 -7.72 -17.84 5.53
N ASN A 158 -6.89 -17.31 6.41
CA ASN A 158 -7.33 -16.81 7.71
C ASN A 158 -8.19 -15.54 7.61
N PHE A 159 -8.13 -14.83 6.48
CA PHE A 159 -8.74 -13.51 6.29
C PHE A 159 -9.64 -13.43 5.06
N TYR A 160 -9.40 -14.30 4.06
CA TYR A 160 -10.09 -14.26 2.80
C TYR A 160 -10.13 -15.65 2.17
N SER A 161 -11.31 -16.07 1.69
CA SER A 161 -11.43 -17.32 0.95
C SER A 161 -10.93 -17.15 -0.48
N VAL A 162 -9.91 -17.90 -0.86
CA VAL A 162 -9.36 -17.88 -2.24
C VAL A 162 -10.37 -18.35 -3.29
N ASN A 163 -11.45 -19.04 -2.89
CA ASN A 163 -12.55 -19.44 -3.75
C ASN A 163 -13.65 -18.36 -3.87
N SER A 164 -13.46 -17.19 -3.25
CA SER A 164 -14.43 -16.10 -3.35
C SER A 164 -14.51 -15.57 -4.78
N SER A 165 -15.70 -15.19 -5.20
CA SER A 165 -15.95 -14.48 -6.45
C SER A 165 -15.65 -12.97 -6.37
N THR A 166 -15.31 -12.46 -5.19
CA THR A 166 -14.95 -11.06 -4.96
C THR A 166 -13.47 -10.93 -4.66
N LEU A 167 -12.93 -9.75 -4.82
CA LEU A 167 -11.56 -9.42 -4.39
C LEU A 167 -11.47 -9.28 -2.87
N PRO A 168 -10.29 -9.47 -2.27
CA PRO A 168 -10.09 -9.37 -0.82
C PRO A 168 -10.51 -8.02 -0.20
N ILE A 169 -10.31 -6.91 -0.92
CA ILE A 169 -10.61 -5.54 -0.45
C ILE A 169 -11.53 -4.83 -1.44
N GLY A 170 -11.31 -5.00 -2.75
CA GLY A 170 -12.14 -4.44 -3.81
C GLY A 170 -11.71 -3.05 -4.30
N PHE A 171 -10.43 -2.72 -4.23
CA PHE A 171 -9.93 -1.45 -4.77
C PHE A 171 -9.60 -1.51 -6.26
N LEU A 172 -9.53 -2.69 -6.86
CA LEU A 172 -9.32 -2.83 -8.30
C LEU A 172 -10.60 -2.61 -9.09
N GLN A 173 -10.47 -2.03 -10.28
CA GLN A 173 -11.58 -1.90 -11.22
C GLN A 173 -11.99 -3.28 -11.76
N PRO A 174 -13.30 -3.52 -11.97
CA PRO A 174 -13.77 -4.75 -12.59
C PRO A 174 -13.11 -5.00 -13.96
N GLY A 175 -12.69 -6.23 -14.22
CA GLY A 175 -12.06 -6.63 -15.47
C GLY A 175 -10.56 -6.33 -15.58
N THR A 176 -9.95 -5.76 -14.57
CA THR A 176 -8.48 -5.52 -14.54
C THR A 176 -7.69 -6.66 -13.89
N TRP A 177 -8.36 -7.71 -13.43
CA TRP A 177 -7.77 -8.86 -12.76
C TRP A 177 -8.32 -10.18 -13.31
N SER A 178 -7.59 -11.27 -13.13
CA SER A 178 -7.93 -12.63 -13.63
C SER A 178 -8.24 -13.60 -12.50
#